data_0857144dfe9ec545725496bbd5213379
#
_entry.id   0857144dfe9ec545725496bbd5213379
#
_cell.length_a   1.000
_cell.length_b   1.000
_cell.length_c   1.000
_cell.angle_alpha   90.00
_cell.angle_beta   90.00
_cell.angle_gamma   90.00
#
_symmetry.space_group_name_H-M   'P 1'
#
loop_
_entity.id
_entity.type
_entity.pdbx_description
1 polymer ?
#
loop_
_entity_poly.entity_id
_entity_poly.type
_entity_poly.pdbx_seq_one_letter_code
_entity_poly.pdbx_strand_id
1 'polypeptide(L)'
;CWGDAENRAALDAVTASLPPGRASARILVLGAGAARLAYDLHQAVGPRVTVALDFNPLFLLAAARILAGEVLELYEFPIAPRSIADHAVLRRLAAPQSPSPGLELVRADASAPPFLTGSFDVVLTPWFVDIAGEPVVRVVRRINSLLAPGGQWINHGSLAYADAAPVDALSLEELLASLPAYGFAPTTASESRVPYLCSPASRHGRQETVITFTARKERDTGPLAAGHPVPDWLERSDLPVPLLPQFRAQSLSTRVYAFLLAMIDGERTIREMARLMEQQQ
;
A
#
# COMPACT_ATOMS: atom_id res chain seq x y z
N CYS A 1 -2.59 9.42 -5.48
CA CYS A 1 -3.88 9.33 -6.08
C CYS A 1 -4.06 10.34 -7.15
N TRP A 2 -3.87 9.94 -8.38
CA TRP A 2 -3.62 10.83 -9.49
C TRP A 2 -4.86 11.20 -10.28
N GLY A 3 -5.97 10.58 -10.05
CA GLY A 3 -7.17 10.95 -10.76
C GLY A 3 -8.40 10.22 -10.26
N ASP A 4 -9.53 10.89 -10.36
CA ASP A 4 -10.82 10.30 -10.00
C ASP A 4 -11.19 9.15 -10.94
N ALA A 5 -10.73 9.16 -12.20
CA ALA A 5 -10.97 8.08 -13.15
C ALA A 5 -10.27 6.77 -12.74
N GLU A 6 -9.00 6.85 -12.31
CA GLU A 6 -8.23 5.71 -11.82
C GLU A 6 -8.85 5.13 -10.54
N ASN A 7 -9.14 6.00 -9.57
CA ASN A 7 -9.78 5.57 -8.32
C ASN A 7 -11.17 4.96 -8.54
N ARG A 8 -11.95 5.50 -9.46
CA ARG A 8 -13.27 4.98 -9.80
C ARG A 8 -13.17 3.60 -10.47
N ALA A 9 -12.25 3.43 -11.41
CA ALA A 9 -12.01 2.13 -12.05
C ALA A 9 -11.61 1.05 -11.03
N ALA A 10 -10.74 1.39 -10.08
CA ALA A 10 -10.37 0.49 -9.00
C ALA A 10 -11.56 0.17 -8.07
N LEU A 11 -12.34 1.18 -7.67
CA LEU A 11 -13.53 1.00 -6.84
C LEU A 11 -14.56 0.10 -7.54
N ASP A 12 -14.85 0.35 -8.82
CA ASP A 12 -15.82 -0.41 -9.59
C ASP A 12 -15.40 -1.89 -9.71
N ALA A 13 -14.14 -2.16 -10.04
CA ALA A 13 -13.59 -3.51 -10.15
C ALA A 13 -13.64 -4.26 -8.82
N VAL A 14 -13.22 -3.61 -7.73
CA VAL A 14 -13.23 -4.20 -6.39
C VAL A 14 -14.67 -4.45 -5.92
N THR A 15 -15.56 -3.48 -6.11
CA THR A 15 -16.96 -3.60 -5.69
C THR A 15 -17.68 -4.72 -6.43
N ALA A 16 -17.42 -4.89 -7.74
CA ALA A 16 -17.95 -5.99 -8.52
C ALA A 16 -17.44 -7.36 -8.05
N SER A 17 -16.27 -7.41 -7.44
CA SER A 17 -15.64 -8.63 -6.95
C SER A 17 -16.06 -9.02 -5.52
N LEU A 18 -16.80 -8.16 -4.81
CA LEU A 18 -17.21 -8.42 -3.44
C LEU A 18 -18.30 -9.50 -3.35
N PRO A 19 -18.29 -10.32 -2.27
CA PRO A 19 -19.33 -11.32 -2.03
C PRO A 19 -20.69 -10.68 -1.74
N PRO A 20 -21.80 -11.43 -1.85
CA PRO A 20 -23.08 -11.02 -1.28
C PRO A 20 -23.00 -10.83 0.23
N GLY A 21 -23.90 -10.02 0.80
CA GLY A 21 -23.91 -9.75 2.26
C GLY A 21 -22.87 -8.75 2.75
N ARG A 22 -22.45 -7.84 1.92
CA ARG A 22 -21.37 -6.85 2.13
C ARG A 22 -21.51 -5.98 3.38
N ALA A 23 -22.74 -5.63 3.78
CA ALA A 23 -23.01 -4.75 4.92
C ALA A 23 -22.58 -5.34 6.28
N SER A 24 -22.43 -6.65 6.40
CA SER A 24 -21.94 -7.30 7.61
C SER A 24 -20.45 -7.68 7.55
N ALA A 25 -19.79 -7.44 6.43
CA ALA A 25 -18.42 -7.87 6.18
C ALA A 25 -17.40 -7.09 7.01
N ARG A 26 -16.34 -7.79 7.42
CA ARG A 26 -15.11 -7.23 7.97
C ARG A 26 -14.06 -7.27 6.86
N ILE A 27 -13.68 -6.09 6.39
CA ILE A 27 -12.77 -5.93 5.24
C ILE A 27 -11.41 -5.45 5.75
N LEU A 28 -10.34 -6.11 5.33
CA LEU A 28 -8.98 -5.65 5.51
C LEU A 28 -8.40 -5.22 4.16
N VAL A 29 -7.83 -4.04 4.11
CA VAL A 29 -7.07 -3.52 2.96
C VAL A 29 -5.60 -3.49 3.33
N LEU A 30 -4.79 -4.35 2.70
CA LEU A 30 -3.33 -4.42 2.90
C LEU A 30 -2.62 -3.49 1.92
N GLY A 31 -1.70 -2.69 2.42
CA GLY A 31 -1.02 -1.67 1.61
C GLY A 31 -1.96 -0.54 1.19
N ALA A 32 -2.77 -0.05 2.13
CA ALA A 32 -3.82 0.92 1.86
C ALA A 32 -3.33 2.31 1.44
N GLY A 33 -2.02 2.60 1.57
CA GLY A 33 -1.46 3.90 1.28
C GLY A 33 -2.15 5.02 2.09
N ALA A 34 -2.59 6.07 1.40
CA ALA A 34 -3.37 7.15 2.01
C ALA A 34 -4.88 6.82 2.13
N ALA A 35 -5.24 5.54 2.14
CA ALA A 35 -6.57 4.98 2.40
C ALA A 35 -7.69 5.44 1.45
N ARG A 36 -7.39 6.00 0.26
CA ARG A 36 -8.43 6.48 -0.66
C ARG A 36 -9.38 5.37 -1.10
N LEU A 37 -8.86 4.25 -1.58
CA LEU A 37 -9.71 3.13 -2.02
C LEU A 37 -10.47 2.51 -0.84
N ALA A 38 -9.83 2.40 0.33
CA ALA A 38 -10.50 1.91 1.53
C ALA A 38 -11.68 2.80 1.94
N TYR A 39 -11.50 4.12 1.89
CA TYR A 39 -12.55 5.09 2.15
C TYR A 39 -13.68 5.00 1.12
N ASP A 40 -13.36 5.06 -0.18
CA ASP A 40 -14.37 5.00 -1.25
C ASP A 40 -15.17 3.69 -1.19
N LEU A 41 -14.49 2.56 -0.92
CA LEU A 41 -15.13 1.25 -0.74
C LEU A 41 -16.05 1.23 0.49
N HIS A 42 -15.57 1.76 1.62
CA HIS A 42 -16.34 1.82 2.85
C HIS A 42 -17.61 2.64 2.69
N GLN A 43 -17.53 3.79 2.03
CA GLN A 43 -18.68 4.65 1.76
C GLN A 43 -19.67 4.05 0.76
N ALA A 44 -19.18 3.36 -0.27
CA ALA A 44 -20.02 2.78 -1.31
C ALA A 44 -20.77 1.51 -0.86
N VAL A 45 -20.16 0.72 0.03
CA VAL A 45 -20.64 -0.62 0.39
C VAL A 45 -21.27 -0.66 1.78
N GLY A 46 -20.82 0.19 2.72
CA GLY A 46 -21.28 0.22 4.09
C GLY A 46 -21.00 -1.08 4.87
N PRO A 47 -19.77 -1.64 4.82
CA PRO A 47 -19.45 -2.84 5.56
C PRO A 47 -19.45 -2.56 7.06
N ARG A 48 -19.51 -3.63 7.86
CA ARG A 48 -19.43 -3.51 9.34
C ARG A 48 -18.15 -2.81 9.80
N VAL A 49 -17.02 -3.17 9.18
CA VAL A 49 -15.74 -2.53 9.44
C VAL A 49 -14.83 -2.65 8.21
N THR A 50 -14.09 -1.59 7.93
CA THR A 50 -12.98 -1.59 6.98
C THR A 50 -11.72 -1.18 7.72
N VAL A 51 -10.71 -2.05 7.71
CA VAL A 51 -9.39 -1.75 8.27
C VAL A 51 -8.44 -1.43 7.12
N ALA A 52 -7.94 -0.22 7.08
CA ALA A 52 -6.91 0.23 6.15
C ALA A 52 -5.53 0.12 6.82
N LEU A 53 -4.75 -0.87 6.43
CA LEU A 53 -3.43 -1.14 6.99
C LEU A 53 -2.34 -0.67 6.04
N ASP A 54 -1.41 0.13 6.55
CA ASP A 54 -0.19 0.52 5.87
C ASP A 54 0.98 0.66 6.86
N PHE A 55 2.21 0.47 6.38
CA PHE A 55 3.38 0.65 7.24
C PHE A 55 3.88 2.10 7.26
N ASN A 56 3.54 2.90 6.21
CA ASN A 56 4.02 4.26 6.06
C ASN A 56 3.22 5.24 6.95
N PRO A 57 3.85 5.78 8.00
CA PRO A 57 3.15 6.68 8.94
C PRO A 57 2.69 7.99 8.28
N LEU A 58 3.39 8.48 7.25
CA LEU A 58 3.03 9.75 6.60
C LEU A 58 1.74 9.61 5.79
N PHE A 59 1.54 8.48 5.11
CA PHE A 59 0.30 8.23 4.37
C PHE A 59 -0.89 8.14 5.32
N LEU A 60 -0.74 7.41 6.43
CA LEU A 60 -1.81 7.27 7.41
C LEU A 60 -2.09 8.57 8.17
N LEU A 61 -1.07 9.37 8.47
CA LEU A 61 -1.26 10.69 9.07
C LEU A 61 -2.04 11.62 8.12
N ALA A 62 -1.68 11.65 6.84
CA ALA A 62 -2.41 12.43 5.85
C ALA A 62 -3.86 11.94 5.72
N ALA A 63 -4.07 10.60 5.65
CA ALA A 63 -5.39 10.02 5.63
C ALA A 63 -6.22 10.41 6.87
N ALA A 64 -5.66 10.28 8.07
CA ALA A 64 -6.34 10.60 9.32
C ALA A 64 -6.82 12.06 9.35
N ARG A 65 -5.97 13.00 8.95
CA ARG A 65 -6.32 14.43 8.90
C ARG A 65 -7.41 14.72 7.88
N ILE A 66 -7.29 14.15 6.67
CA ILE A 66 -8.29 14.32 5.60
C ILE A 66 -9.64 13.73 6.03
N LEU A 67 -9.64 12.54 6.63
CA LEU A 67 -10.85 11.87 7.10
C LEU A 67 -11.48 12.57 8.32
N ALA A 68 -10.69 13.30 9.11
CA ALA A 68 -11.18 14.19 10.16
C ALA A 68 -11.80 15.50 9.63
N GLY A 69 -11.82 15.70 8.30
CA GLY A 69 -12.42 16.88 7.66
C GLY A 69 -11.43 18.01 7.39
N GLU A 70 -10.12 17.80 7.60
CA GLU A 70 -9.13 18.80 7.25
C GLU A 70 -8.88 18.83 5.74
N VAL A 71 -8.55 20.02 5.24
CA VAL A 71 -8.04 20.21 3.89
C VAL A 71 -6.52 20.27 3.96
N LEU A 72 -5.84 19.28 3.35
CA LEU A 72 -4.39 19.30 3.24
C LEU A 72 -3.95 19.97 1.94
N GLU A 73 -3.01 20.86 2.03
CA GLU A 73 -2.36 21.50 0.89
C GLU A 73 -0.97 20.89 0.71
N LEU A 74 -0.81 20.15 -0.40
CA LEU A 74 0.43 19.45 -0.73
C LEU A 74 0.86 19.80 -2.15
N TYR A 75 2.15 19.97 -2.36
CA TYR A 75 2.68 20.22 -3.69
C TYR A 75 2.92 18.89 -4.43
N GLU A 76 2.37 18.82 -5.62
CA GLU A 76 2.75 17.83 -6.63
C GLU A 76 3.90 18.39 -7.46
N PHE A 77 4.91 17.56 -7.70
CA PHE A 77 6.03 17.83 -8.61
C PHE A 77 5.90 16.89 -9.81
N PRO A 78 5.19 17.29 -10.87
CA PRO A 78 4.94 16.42 -12.01
C PRO A 78 6.22 16.00 -12.73
N ILE A 79 6.31 14.74 -13.12
CA ILE A 79 7.34 14.26 -14.04
C ILE A 79 7.06 14.89 -15.42
N ALA A 80 8.06 15.51 -16.07
CA ALA A 80 7.90 16.19 -17.34
C ALA A 80 6.77 17.25 -17.35
N PRO A 81 6.88 18.33 -16.55
CA PRO A 81 5.86 19.35 -16.45
C PRO A 81 5.52 19.97 -17.82
N ARG A 82 4.26 20.35 -18.03
CA ARG A 82 3.79 20.90 -19.31
C ARG A 82 4.23 22.33 -19.56
N SER A 83 4.34 23.10 -18.47
CA SER A 83 4.73 24.51 -18.48
C SER A 83 5.58 24.85 -17.26
N ILE A 84 6.10 26.06 -17.21
CA ILE A 84 6.84 26.57 -16.03
C ILE A 84 5.94 26.57 -14.78
N ALA A 85 4.66 26.86 -14.92
CA ALA A 85 3.70 26.85 -13.82
C ALA A 85 3.42 25.43 -13.27
N ASP A 86 3.71 24.40 -14.04
CA ASP A 86 3.46 23.02 -13.65
C ASP A 86 4.64 22.35 -12.93
N HIS A 87 5.75 23.05 -12.68
CA HIS A 87 6.87 22.49 -11.93
C HIS A 87 6.52 22.14 -10.47
N ALA A 88 5.60 22.91 -9.87
CA ALA A 88 5.07 22.64 -8.55
C ALA A 88 3.59 23.05 -8.54
N VAL A 89 2.71 22.08 -8.42
CA VAL A 89 1.26 22.31 -8.46
C VAL A 89 0.67 22.09 -7.07
N LEU A 90 0.11 23.14 -6.48
CA LEU A 90 -0.57 23.01 -5.19
C LEU A 90 -1.85 22.20 -5.36
N ARG A 91 -1.95 21.11 -4.63
CA ARG A 91 -3.13 20.24 -4.56
C ARG A 91 -3.81 20.40 -3.21
N ARG A 92 -5.10 20.63 -3.23
CA ARG A 92 -5.96 20.64 -2.04
C ARG A 92 -6.65 19.29 -1.94
N LEU A 93 -6.34 18.55 -0.90
CA LEU A 93 -6.84 17.20 -0.66
C LEU A 93 -7.84 17.24 0.49
N ALA A 94 -9.05 16.79 0.23
CA ALA A 94 -10.13 16.71 1.21
C ALA A 94 -10.97 15.46 0.96
N ALA A 95 -11.54 14.88 2.01
CA ALA A 95 -12.60 13.89 1.85
C ALA A 95 -13.90 14.60 1.43
N PRO A 96 -14.68 14.03 0.51
CA PRO A 96 -15.97 14.60 0.12
C PRO A 96 -16.94 14.74 1.30
N GLN A 97 -16.87 13.81 2.26
CA GLN A 97 -17.64 13.78 3.48
C GLN A 97 -16.88 13.00 4.56
N SER A 98 -17.27 13.15 5.81
CA SER A 98 -16.73 12.32 6.89
C SER A 98 -17.03 10.84 6.64
N PRO A 99 -16.11 9.91 6.98
CA PRO A 99 -16.36 8.49 6.80
C PRO A 99 -17.52 8.03 7.69
N SER A 100 -18.28 7.05 7.18
CA SER A 100 -19.23 6.31 8.00
C SER A 100 -18.48 5.60 9.15
N PRO A 101 -19.12 5.33 10.29
CA PRO A 101 -18.48 4.58 11.38
C PRO A 101 -17.95 3.22 10.94
N GLY A 102 -16.77 2.83 11.43
CA GLY A 102 -16.17 1.52 11.15
C GLY A 102 -15.05 1.55 10.11
N LEU A 103 -14.60 2.72 9.67
CA LEU A 103 -13.34 2.85 8.92
C LEU A 103 -12.20 3.10 9.89
N GLU A 104 -11.25 2.15 9.96
CA GLU A 104 -10.13 2.17 10.90
C GLU A 104 -8.80 2.25 10.16
N LEU A 105 -7.90 3.12 10.61
CA LEU A 105 -6.54 3.22 10.09
C LEU A 105 -5.58 2.50 11.04
N VAL A 106 -4.81 1.55 10.52
CA VAL A 106 -3.86 0.76 11.32
C VAL A 106 -2.47 0.86 10.73
N ARG A 107 -1.52 1.36 11.54
CA ARG A 107 -0.12 1.34 11.19
C ARG A 107 0.49 0.01 11.60
N ALA A 108 0.83 -0.83 10.62
CA ALA A 108 1.54 -2.08 10.87
C ALA A 108 2.25 -2.56 9.61
N ASP A 109 3.20 -3.47 9.81
CA ASP A 109 3.82 -4.21 8.72
C ASP A 109 2.86 -5.33 8.27
N ALA A 110 2.52 -5.34 6.99
CA ALA A 110 1.69 -6.39 6.41
C ALA A 110 2.36 -7.77 6.43
N SER A 111 3.67 -7.84 6.64
CA SER A 111 4.39 -9.11 6.85
C SER A 111 4.13 -9.73 8.23
N ALA A 112 3.70 -8.93 9.21
CA ALA A 112 3.36 -9.34 10.57
C ALA A 112 2.12 -8.56 11.09
N PRO A 113 0.95 -8.68 10.43
CA PRO A 113 -0.21 -7.88 10.77
C PRO A 113 -0.75 -8.26 12.16
N PRO A 114 -1.14 -7.28 12.99
CA PRO A 114 -1.50 -7.49 14.39
C PRO A 114 -2.95 -7.97 14.56
N PHE A 115 -3.34 -8.97 13.77
CA PHE A 115 -4.69 -9.51 13.81
C PHE A 115 -4.71 -11.00 14.10
N LEU A 116 -5.77 -11.45 14.75
CA LEU A 116 -6.01 -12.87 14.96
C LEU A 116 -6.35 -13.56 13.63
N THR A 117 -6.06 -14.85 13.56
CA THR A 117 -6.46 -15.68 12.43
C THR A 117 -7.99 -15.68 12.27
N GLY A 118 -8.46 -15.68 11.03
CA GLY A 118 -9.89 -15.70 10.73
C GLY A 118 -10.64 -14.41 11.07
N SER A 119 -9.95 -13.29 11.23
CA SER A 119 -10.56 -12.02 11.63
C SER A 119 -11.37 -11.33 10.54
N PHE A 120 -11.14 -11.65 9.26
CA PHE A 120 -11.72 -10.90 8.14
C PHE A 120 -12.50 -11.79 7.18
N ASP A 121 -13.60 -11.26 6.69
CA ASP A 121 -14.43 -11.89 5.68
C ASP A 121 -13.90 -11.61 4.26
N VAL A 122 -13.24 -10.47 4.10
CA VAL A 122 -12.57 -10.05 2.87
C VAL A 122 -11.19 -9.48 3.18
N VAL A 123 -10.16 -9.91 2.44
CA VAL A 123 -8.85 -9.28 2.39
C VAL A 123 -8.64 -8.73 0.99
N LEU A 124 -8.41 -7.43 0.88
CA LEU A 124 -8.14 -6.72 -0.37
C LEU A 124 -6.67 -6.34 -0.44
N THR A 125 -6.03 -6.63 -1.58
CA THR A 125 -4.62 -6.28 -1.87
C THR A 125 -4.57 -5.35 -3.10
N PRO A 126 -4.80 -4.03 -2.92
CA PRO A 126 -4.69 -3.10 -4.02
C PRO A 126 -3.21 -2.75 -4.26
N TRP A 127 -2.65 -3.06 -5.43
CA TRP A 127 -1.26 -2.72 -5.79
C TRP A 127 -0.24 -3.15 -4.72
N PHE A 128 -0.41 -4.36 -4.17
CA PHE A 128 0.34 -4.79 -3.00
C PHE A 128 1.19 -6.04 -3.22
N VAL A 129 0.67 -7.04 -3.95
CA VAL A 129 1.28 -8.39 -4.00
C VAL A 129 2.69 -8.36 -4.60
N ASP A 130 2.90 -7.54 -5.61
CA ASP A 130 4.18 -7.40 -6.33
C ASP A 130 5.21 -6.50 -5.64
N ILE A 131 4.80 -5.74 -4.63
CA ILE A 131 5.68 -4.84 -3.86
C ILE A 131 5.83 -5.26 -2.38
N ALA A 132 5.30 -6.42 -2.00
CA ALA A 132 5.30 -6.87 -0.61
C ALA A 132 6.69 -7.14 -0.01
N GLY A 133 7.75 -7.17 -0.83
CA GLY A 133 9.14 -7.36 -0.39
C GLY A 133 9.45 -8.76 0.15
N GLU A 134 8.57 -9.73 -0.08
CA GLU A 134 8.72 -11.12 0.33
C GLU A 134 8.16 -12.07 -0.74
N PRO A 135 8.55 -13.36 -0.74
CA PRO A 135 8.01 -14.34 -1.67
C PRO A 135 6.48 -14.39 -1.63
N VAL A 136 5.85 -14.37 -2.81
CA VAL A 136 4.38 -14.37 -2.98
C VAL A 136 3.69 -15.46 -2.17
N VAL A 137 4.30 -16.65 -2.08
CA VAL A 137 3.81 -17.78 -1.28
C VAL A 137 3.56 -17.38 0.19
N ARG A 138 4.41 -16.55 0.77
CA ARG A 138 4.23 -16.09 2.15
C ARG A 138 3.06 -15.12 2.27
N VAL A 139 2.91 -14.23 1.29
CA VAL A 139 1.77 -13.32 1.18
C VAL A 139 0.47 -14.11 1.09
N VAL A 140 0.39 -15.09 0.19
CA VAL A 140 -0.80 -15.96 -0.02
C VAL A 140 -1.18 -16.70 1.27
N ARG A 141 -0.22 -17.33 1.95
CA ARG A 141 -0.46 -18.04 3.21
C ARG A 141 -0.93 -17.12 4.33
N ARG A 142 -0.38 -15.92 4.39
CA ARG A 142 -0.79 -14.90 5.38
C ARG A 142 -2.22 -14.45 5.12
N ILE A 143 -2.57 -14.16 3.89
CA ILE A 143 -3.93 -13.81 3.52
C ILE A 143 -4.89 -14.94 3.88
N ASN A 144 -4.53 -16.20 3.59
CA ASN A 144 -5.32 -17.35 4.01
C ASN A 144 -5.53 -17.36 5.53
N SER A 145 -4.49 -17.12 6.33
CA SER A 145 -4.63 -17.13 7.79
C SER A 145 -5.51 -16.01 8.34
N LEU A 146 -5.51 -14.83 7.72
CA LEU A 146 -6.33 -13.69 8.11
C LEU A 146 -7.82 -13.85 7.78
N LEU A 147 -8.12 -14.60 6.73
CA LEU A 147 -9.48 -14.85 6.27
C LEU A 147 -10.23 -15.81 7.18
N ALA A 148 -11.48 -15.47 7.48
CA ALA A 148 -12.45 -16.39 8.06
C ALA A 148 -12.72 -17.58 7.12
N PRO A 149 -13.22 -18.71 7.63
CA PRO A 149 -13.67 -19.82 6.76
C PRO A 149 -14.67 -19.33 5.70
N GLY A 150 -14.41 -19.63 4.43
CA GLY A 150 -15.24 -19.17 3.31
C GLY A 150 -15.02 -17.71 2.91
N GLY A 151 -14.14 -16.99 3.60
CA GLY A 151 -13.77 -15.61 3.28
C GLY A 151 -13.06 -15.49 1.92
N GLN A 152 -12.95 -14.28 1.42
CA GLN A 152 -12.44 -14.00 0.07
C GLN A 152 -11.22 -13.09 0.07
N TRP A 153 -10.23 -13.45 -0.71
CA TRP A 153 -9.15 -12.58 -1.11
C TRP A 153 -9.48 -11.93 -2.45
N ILE A 154 -9.44 -10.60 -2.51
CA ILE A 154 -9.57 -9.83 -3.74
C ILE A 154 -8.23 -9.17 -4.00
N ASN A 155 -7.63 -9.45 -5.15
CA ASN A 155 -6.47 -8.70 -5.65
C ASN A 155 -6.94 -7.70 -6.70
N HIS A 156 -6.34 -6.52 -6.70
CA HIS A 156 -6.52 -5.51 -7.74
C HIS A 156 -5.23 -4.71 -7.88
N GLY A 157 -4.40 -5.04 -8.85
CA GLY A 157 -3.10 -4.38 -9.02
C GLY A 157 -2.25 -5.05 -10.09
N SER A 158 -1.07 -4.49 -10.33
CA SER A 158 -0.08 -5.14 -11.20
C SER A 158 0.51 -6.38 -10.52
N LEU A 159 1.15 -7.22 -11.34
CA LEU A 159 2.02 -8.32 -10.89
C LEU A 159 3.40 -8.11 -11.52
N ALA A 160 3.95 -6.91 -11.35
CA ALA A 160 5.17 -6.48 -12.05
C ALA A 160 6.45 -7.04 -11.41
N TYR A 161 6.44 -7.30 -10.09
CA TYR A 161 7.58 -7.87 -9.35
C TYR A 161 8.95 -7.23 -9.65
N ALA A 162 8.99 -5.90 -9.81
CA ALA A 162 10.16 -5.19 -10.33
C ALA A 162 11.43 -5.41 -9.49
N ASP A 163 11.28 -5.58 -8.18
CA ASP A 163 12.40 -5.76 -7.23
C ASP A 163 12.50 -7.19 -6.68
N ALA A 164 11.68 -8.13 -7.17
CA ALA A 164 11.71 -9.51 -6.73
C ALA A 164 12.87 -10.29 -7.37
N ALA A 165 13.38 -11.32 -6.68
CA ALA A 165 14.27 -12.28 -7.32
C ALA A 165 13.49 -13.01 -8.43
N PRO A 166 14.12 -13.36 -9.57
CA PRO A 166 13.43 -14.02 -10.70
C PRO A 166 12.63 -15.25 -10.31
N VAL A 167 13.07 -16.00 -9.30
CA VAL A 167 12.40 -17.20 -8.78
C VAL A 167 11.09 -16.86 -8.02
N ASP A 168 10.96 -15.63 -7.55
CA ASP A 168 9.79 -15.17 -6.79
C ASP A 168 8.81 -14.37 -7.66
N ALA A 169 9.19 -14.04 -8.89
CA ALA A 169 8.37 -13.32 -9.86
C ALA A 169 7.47 -14.30 -10.63
N LEU A 170 6.33 -14.63 -10.04
CA LEU A 170 5.39 -15.57 -10.64
C LEU A 170 4.60 -14.93 -11.79
N SER A 171 4.41 -15.67 -12.87
CA SER A 171 3.38 -15.33 -13.85
C SER A 171 1.99 -15.41 -13.25
N LEU A 172 1.01 -14.77 -13.86
CA LEU A 172 -0.39 -14.89 -13.44
C LEU A 172 -0.85 -16.34 -13.41
N GLU A 173 -0.47 -17.12 -14.41
CA GLU A 173 -0.83 -18.54 -14.50
C GLU A 173 -0.25 -19.36 -13.34
N GLU A 174 1.03 -19.15 -13.01
CA GLU A 174 1.68 -19.81 -11.88
C GLU A 174 1.05 -19.42 -10.55
N LEU A 175 0.76 -18.12 -10.35
CA LEU A 175 0.09 -17.66 -9.15
C LEU A 175 -1.28 -18.35 -8.99
N LEU A 176 -2.15 -18.29 -10.01
CA LEU A 176 -3.48 -18.87 -9.95
C LEU A 176 -3.43 -20.40 -9.79
N ALA A 177 -2.53 -21.09 -10.48
CA ALA A 177 -2.35 -22.53 -10.35
C ALA A 177 -1.86 -22.94 -8.95
N SER A 178 -1.15 -22.06 -8.24
CA SER A 178 -0.66 -22.34 -6.89
C SER A 178 -1.73 -22.18 -5.80
N LEU A 179 -2.75 -21.38 -6.00
CA LEU A 179 -3.75 -21.04 -4.98
C LEU A 179 -4.44 -22.23 -4.32
N PRO A 180 -4.82 -23.32 -5.04
CA PRO A 180 -5.41 -24.50 -4.42
C PRO A 180 -4.49 -25.19 -3.40
N ALA A 181 -3.17 -25.20 -3.66
CA ALA A 181 -2.20 -25.75 -2.71
C ALA A 181 -2.18 -24.94 -1.39
N TYR A 182 -2.50 -23.66 -1.46
CA TYR A 182 -2.57 -22.76 -0.31
C TYR A 182 -4.00 -22.56 0.23
N GLY A 183 -4.91 -23.48 -0.06
CA GLY A 183 -6.23 -23.55 0.56
C GLY A 183 -7.29 -22.63 -0.03
N PHE A 184 -7.10 -22.17 -1.24
CA PHE A 184 -8.08 -21.40 -1.98
C PHE A 184 -8.78 -22.25 -3.06
N ALA A 185 -10.00 -21.89 -3.40
CA ALA A 185 -10.70 -22.46 -4.55
C ALA A 185 -9.96 -22.12 -5.86
N PRO A 186 -10.11 -22.94 -6.91
CA PRO A 186 -9.68 -22.55 -8.25
C PRO A 186 -10.24 -21.19 -8.63
N THR A 187 -9.39 -20.34 -9.19
CA THR A 187 -9.67 -18.91 -9.38
C THR A 187 -9.40 -18.50 -10.82
N THR A 188 -10.24 -17.65 -11.35
CA THR A 188 -10.01 -16.96 -12.62
C THR A 188 -9.72 -15.48 -12.36
N ALA A 189 -8.97 -14.88 -13.27
CA ALA A 189 -8.64 -13.47 -13.21
C ALA A 189 -9.16 -12.73 -14.44
N SER A 190 -9.34 -11.43 -14.31
CA SER A 190 -9.55 -10.51 -15.40
C SER A 190 -8.39 -9.53 -15.49
N GLU A 191 -8.03 -9.15 -16.71
CA GLU A 191 -7.06 -8.12 -16.99
C GLU A 191 -7.74 -6.87 -17.53
N SER A 192 -7.29 -5.71 -17.07
CA SER A 192 -7.73 -4.42 -17.60
C SER A 192 -6.54 -3.47 -17.73
N ARG A 193 -6.66 -2.48 -18.60
CA ARG A 193 -5.69 -1.40 -18.70
C ARG A 193 -6.27 -0.14 -18.10
N VAL A 194 -5.54 0.42 -17.14
CA VAL A 194 -5.95 1.65 -16.46
C VAL A 194 -4.88 2.73 -16.63
N PRO A 195 -5.29 4.00 -16.74
CA PRO A 195 -4.34 5.11 -16.64
C PRO A 195 -3.65 5.05 -15.26
N TYR A 196 -2.35 5.28 -15.22
CA TYR A 196 -1.57 5.27 -13.99
C TYR A 196 -0.60 6.45 -13.94
N LEU A 197 -0.60 7.18 -12.83
CA LEU A 197 0.21 8.39 -12.66
C LEU A 197 -0.03 9.45 -13.77
N CYS A 198 -1.25 9.59 -14.23
CA CYS A 198 -1.63 10.50 -15.31
C CYS A 198 -2.04 11.87 -14.76
N SER A 199 -1.07 12.64 -14.25
CA SER A 199 -1.33 14.01 -13.83
C SER A 199 -1.65 14.91 -15.04
N PRO A 200 -2.68 15.78 -14.96
CA PRO A 200 -2.98 16.75 -16.02
C PRO A 200 -1.86 17.79 -16.21
N ALA A 201 -1.01 18.01 -15.20
CA ALA A 201 0.14 18.91 -15.26
C ALA A 201 1.40 18.25 -15.85
N SER A 202 1.36 16.94 -16.15
CA SER A 202 2.48 16.18 -16.69
C SER A 202 2.27 15.79 -18.16
N ARG A 203 3.36 15.76 -18.95
CA ARG A 203 3.39 15.06 -20.24
C ARG A 203 3.63 13.57 -20.09
N HIS A 204 4.06 13.14 -18.89
CA HIS A 204 4.31 11.73 -18.58
C HIS A 204 3.08 11.13 -17.93
N GLY A 205 2.67 10.00 -18.42
CA GLY A 205 1.64 9.13 -17.87
C GLY A 205 1.79 7.77 -18.53
N ARG A 206 1.31 6.73 -17.90
CA ARG A 206 1.39 5.37 -18.45
C ARG A 206 0.05 4.65 -18.35
N GLN A 207 -0.08 3.61 -19.16
CA GLN A 207 -1.14 2.63 -19.02
C GLN A 207 -0.56 1.44 -18.26
N GLU A 208 -1.25 1.01 -17.23
CA GLU A 208 -0.84 -0.15 -16.44
C GLU A 208 -1.81 -1.30 -16.68
N THR A 209 -1.28 -2.51 -16.82
CA THR A 209 -2.10 -3.72 -16.84
C THR A 209 -2.41 -4.12 -15.40
N VAL A 210 -3.67 -4.15 -15.07
CA VAL A 210 -4.19 -4.49 -13.73
C VAL A 210 -4.85 -5.84 -13.78
N ILE A 211 -4.47 -6.69 -12.85
CA ILE A 211 -5.03 -8.02 -12.64
C ILE A 211 -6.03 -7.96 -11.48
N THR A 212 -7.27 -8.33 -11.75
CA THR A 212 -8.30 -8.47 -10.72
C THR A 212 -8.74 -9.92 -10.62
N PHE A 213 -8.66 -10.48 -9.43
CA PHE A 213 -9.18 -11.82 -9.14
C PHE A 213 -9.78 -11.91 -7.74
N THR A 214 -10.63 -12.93 -7.55
CA THR A 214 -11.22 -13.27 -6.26
C THR A 214 -10.96 -14.73 -5.95
N ALA A 215 -10.23 -15.00 -4.87
CA ALA A 215 -9.93 -16.33 -4.40
C ALA A 215 -10.67 -16.62 -3.08
N ARG A 216 -11.54 -17.65 -3.07
CA ARG A 216 -12.32 -18.03 -1.89
C ARG A 216 -11.52 -19.02 -1.04
N LYS A 217 -11.41 -18.77 0.26
CA LYS A 217 -10.78 -19.71 1.19
C LYS A 217 -11.66 -20.95 1.39
N GLU A 218 -11.08 -22.12 1.17
CA GLU A 218 -11.72 -23.42 1.39
C GLU A 218 -11.18 -24.16 2.60
N ARG A 219 -9.88 -23.97 2.91
CA ARG A 219 -9.25 -24.63 4.07
C ARG A 219 -8.15 -23.75 4.66
N ASP A 220 -7.88 -23.94 5.95
CA ASP A 220 -6.70 -23.37 6.59
C ASP A 220 -5.43 -24.09 6.15
N THR A 221 -4.35 -23.33 5.95
CA THR A 221 -3.03 -23.87 5.63
C THR A 221 -2.10 -23.95 6.85
N GLY A 222 -2.64 -23.67 8.02
CA GLY A 222 -1.89 -23.60 9.26
C GLY A 222 -1.15 -22.28 9.45
N PRO A 223 -0.62 -22.02 10.64
CA PRO A 223 0.12 -20.80 10.91
C PRO A 223 1.34 -20.70 10.01
N LEU A 224 1.64 -19.48 9.56
CA LEU A 224 2.95 -19.20 9.01
C LEU A 224 3.97 -19.47 10.10
N ALA A 225 5.02 -20.22 9.78
CA ALA A 225 6.20 -20.22 10.64
C ALA A 225 6.57 -18.76 10.91
N ALA A 226 6.77 -18.41 12.18
CA ALA A 226 7.14 -17.04 12.56
C ALA A 226 8.20 -16.56 11.59
N GLY A 227 7.98 -15.38 11.00
CA GLY A 227 8.98 -14.70 10.18
C GLY A 227 10.30 -14.67 10.95
N HIS A 228 11.40 -14.32 10.32
CA HIS A 228 12.74 -14.35 10.93
C HIS A 228 12.67 -14.07 12.42
N PRO A 229 13.21 -14.96 13.26
CA PRO A 229 13.20 -14.70 14.70
C PRO A 229 13.73 -13.28 14.92
N VAL A 230 13.01 -12.52 15.72
CA VAL A 230 13.48 -11.19 16.10
C VAL A 230 14.90 -11.36 16.60
N PRO A 231 15.89 -10.61 16.09
CA PRO A 231 17.27 -10.79 16.54
C PRO A 231 17.37 -10.61 18.05
N ASP A 232 18.13 -11.45 18.72
CA ASP A 232 18.26 -11.45 20.19
C ASP A 232 18.55 -10.08 20.79
N TRP A 233 19.27 -9.23 20.08
CA TRP A 233 19.60 -7.87 20.51
C TRP A 233 18.38 -6.90 20.52
N LEU A 234 17.29 -7.25 19.87
CA LEU A 234 16.01 -6.52 19.94
C LEU A 234 15.15 -6.97 21.12
N GLU A 235 15.26 -8.24 21.52
CA GLU A 235 14.49 -8.82 22.63
C GLU A 235 15.22 -8.63 23.97
N ARG A 236 16.54 -8.56 23.94
CA ARG A 236 17.39 -8.54 25.12
C ARG A 236 18.09 -7.19 25.27
N SER A 237 17.70 -6.44 26.29
CA SER A 237 18.28 -5.11 26.60
C SER A 237 19.72 -5.15 27.08
N ASP A 238 20.26 -6.33 27.43
CA ASP A 238 21.64 -6.56 27.85
C ASP A 238 22.61 -6.79 26.67
N LEU A 239 22.10 -6.96 25.46
CA LEU A 239 22.93 -7.13 24.28
C LEU A 239 23.17 -5.79 23.57
N PRO A 240 24.39 -5.55 23.08
CA PRO A 240 24.68 -4.34 22.33
C PRO A 240 23.97 -4.38 20.95
N VAL A 241 23.48 -3.24 20.50
CA VAL A 241 22.96 -3.08 19.14
C VAL A 241 24.09 -3.25 18.13
N PRO A 242 24.04 -4.24 17.22
CA PRO A 242 25.11 -4.46 16.27
C PRO A 242 25.21 -3.32 15.25
N LEU A 243 26.42 -2.94 14.87
CA LEU A 243 26.67 -1.97 13.81
C LEU A 243 26.48 -2.62 12.43
N LEU A 244 25.22 -2.84 12.06
CA LEU A 244 24.88 -3.40 10.76
C LEU A 244 25.21 -2.42 9.63
N PRO A 245 25.64 -2.90 8.44
CA PRO A 245 25.87 -2.05 7.27
C PRO A 245 24.66 -1.16 6.92
N GLN A 246 23.47 -1.68 7.10
CA GLN A 246 22.20 -0.97 6.88
C GLN A 246 22.04 0.23 7.82
N PHE A 247 22.46 0.10 9.10
CA PHE A 247 22.43 1.22 10.05
C PHE A 247 23.41 2.33 9.67
N ARG A 248 24.56 1.96 9.12
CA ARG A 248 25.52 2.95 8.61
C ARG A 248 24.98 3.71 7.43
N ALA A 249 24.38 2.99 6.47
CA ALA A 249 23.76 3.61 5.29
C ALA A 249 22.59 4.52 5.71
N GLN A 250 21.75 4.06 6.63
CA GLN A 250 20.62 4.85 7.14
C GLN A 250 21.09 6.08 7.92
N SER A 251 22.13 5.94 8.74
CA SER A 251 22.72 7.07 9.46
C SER A 251 23.25 8.14 8.51
N LEU A 252 23.91 7.73 7.42
CA LEU A 252 24.38 8.65 6.40
C LEU A 252 23.22 9.37 5.70
N SER A 253 22.21 8.62 5.27
CA SER A 253 20.99 9.18 4.67
C SER A 253 20.30 10.16 5.62
N THR A 254 20.12 9.80 6.88
CA THR A 254 19.50 10.67 7.89
C THR A 254 20.28 11.97 8.07
N ARG A 255 21.63 11.91 8.06
CA ARG A 255 22.48 13.10 8.15
C ARG A 255 22.32 14.01 6.95
N VAL A 256 22.26 13.43 5.73
CA VAL A 256 22.05 14.20 4.51
C VAL A 256 20.65 14.87 4.52
N TYR A 257 19.62 14.13 4.90
CA TYR A 257 18.27 14.71 5.04
C TYR A 257 18.21 15.79 6.10
N ALA A 258 18.79 15.58 7.27
CA ALA A 258 18.82 16.58 8.32
C ALA A 258 19.54 17.87 7.88
N PHE A 259 20.65 17.72 7.14
CA PHE A 259 21.38 18.86 6.58
C PHE A 259 20.53 19.60 5.51
N LEU A 260 19.89 18.88 4.61
CA LEU A 260 18.97 19.46 3.63
C LEU A 260 17.83 20.22 4.30
N LEU A 261 17.19 19.62 5.30
CA LEU A 261 16.10 20.25 6.05
C LEU A 261 16.57 21.51 6.80
N ALA A 262 17.77 21.48 7.37
CA ALA A 262 18.33 22.64 8.05
C ALA A 262 18.67 23.81 7.13
N MET A 263 18.78 23.57 5.82
CA MET A 263 18.99 24.63 4.83
C MET A 263 17.67 25.30 4.38
N ILE A 264 16.52 24.68 4.67
CA ILE A 264 15.20 25.22 4.30
C ILE A 264 14.76 26.22 5.38
N ASP A 265 15.06 27.49 5.15
CA ASP A 265 14.75 28.59 6.07
C ASP A 265 13.70 29.57 5.52
N GLY A 266 13.19 29.32 4.32
CA GLY A 266 12.25 30.20 3.63
C GLY A 266 12.89 31.38 2.89
N GLU A 267 14.19 31.56 3.01
CA GLU A 267 14.95 32.67 2.38
C GLU A 267 15.89 32.16 1.29
N ARG A 268 16.52 31.01 1.48
CA ARG A 268 17.47 30.43 0.53
C ARG A 268 16.79 29.82 -0.69
N THR A 269 17.35 30.12 -1.84
CA THR A 269 16.97 29.45 -3.09
C THR A 269 17.59 28.05 -3.19
N ILE A 270 16.98 27.17 -3.98
CA ILE A 270 17.51 25.81 -4.28
C ILE A 270 18.94 25.88 -4.83
N ARG A 271 19.27 26.92 -5.61
CA ARG A 271 20.60 27.12 -6.17
C ARG A 271 21.65 27.44 -5.10
N GLU A 272 21.28 28.22 -4.10
CA GLU A 272 22.16 28.52 -2.96
C GLU A 272 22.35 27.29 -2.08
N MET A 273 21.28 26.50 -1.84
CA MET A 273 21.38 25.24 -1.13
C MET A 273 22.32 24.25 -1.86
N ALA A 274 22.21 24.13 -3.19
CA ALA A 274 23.08 23.28 -3.98
C ALA A 274 24.56 23.68 -3.87
N ARG A 275 24.87 24.98 -3.91
CA ARG A 275 26.25 25.49 -3.73
C ARG A 275 26.81 25.17 -2.34
N LEU A 276 25.98 25.28 -1.29
CA LEU A 276 26.39 24.91 0.06
C LEU A 276 26.69 23.40 0.19
N MET A 277 25.94 22.57 -0.52
CA MET A 277 26.22 21.13 -0.56
C MET A 277 27.54 20.81 -1.28
N GLU A 278 27.85 21.49 -2.39
CA GLU A 278 29.10 21.31 -3.13
C GLU A 278 30.34 21.69 -2.28
N GLN A 279 30.21 22.67 -1.39
CA GLN A 279 31.29 23.10 -0.51
C GLN A 279 31.60 22.14 0.65
N GLN A 280 30.74 21.16 0.89
CA GLN A 280 30.87 20.19 1.98
C GLN A 280 31.35 18.80 1.52
N GLN A 281 31.61 18.61 0.23
CA GLN A 281 32.26 17.42 -0.30
C GLN A 281 33.77 17.54 -0.23
#